data_3c57bcef4247e01e2eb8df683df005c8
#
_entry.id   3c57bcef4247e01e2eb8df683df005c8
#
_cell.length_a   1.000
_cell.length_b   1.000
_cell.length_c   1.000
_cell.angle_alpha   90.00
_cell.angle_beta   90.00
_cell.angle_gamma   90.00
#
_symmetry.space_group_name_H-M   'P 1'
#
loop_
_entity.id
_entity.type
_entity.pdbx_description
1 polymer ?
#
loop_
_entity_poly.entity_id
_entity_poly.type
_entity_poly.pdbx_seq_one_letter_code
_entity_poly.pdbx_strand_id
1 'polypeptide(L)'
;MATQPLPEVPATKILAIGRPTAAGTPEAVAKVRPLEVRATVRLHLAGVIEQWWFQIDNRAPVFVLNTTDVAKAHELLEDLPLGKAGLMAFDLVRLGPLRPLAVLLD
;
A
#
# COMPACT_ATOMS: atom_id res chain seq x y z
N MET A 1 29.36 -24.34 11.50
CA MET A 1 29.50 -22.90 11.65
C MET A 1 28.18 -22.30 12.13
N ALA A 2 28.23 -21.57 13.21
CA ALA A 2 27.03 -20.94 13.74
C ALA A 2 26.52 -19.85 12.78
N THR A 3 25.23 -19.87 12.49
CA THR A 3 24.60 -18.84 11.69
C THR A 3 24.12 -17.73 12.63
N GLN A 4 24.65 -16.55 12.44
CA GLN A 4 24.17 -15.40 13.20
C GLN A 4 22.84 -14.92 12.62
N PRO A 5 21.87 -14.58 13.46
CA PRO A 5 20.65 -13.99 12.97
C PRO A 5 20.94 -12.61 12.33
N LEU A 6 20.17 -12.26 11.33
CA LEU A 6 20.27 -10.94 10.75
C LEU A 6 19.85 -9.88 11.77
N PRO A 7 20.51 -8.71 11.76
CA PRO A 7 20.10 -7.61 12.63
C PRO A 7 18.65 -7.22 12.36
N GLU A 8 17.96 -6.78 13.40
CA GLU A 8 16.63 -6.20 13.23
C GLU A 8 16.74 -4.84 12.55
N VAL A 9 15.78 -4.56 11.66
CA VAL A 9 15.67 -3.26 11.01
C VAL A 9 14.28 -2.68 11.26
N PRO A 10 14.15 -1.36 11.36
CA PRO A 10 12.85 -0.76 11.57
C PRO A 10 11.99 -0.86 10.31
N ALA A 11 10.68 -0.94 10.50
CA ALA A 11 9.76 -0.68 9.42
C ALA A 11 9.79 0.82 9.12
N THR A 12 9.85 1.18 7.84
CA THR A 12 9.90 2.60 7.43
C THR A 12 8.74 2.98 6.54
N LYS A 13 8.12 2.01 5.89
CA LYS A 13 7.04 2.23 4.92
C LYS A 13 6.09 1.04 4.95
N ILE A 14 4.94 1.21 4.29
CA ILE A 14 4.00 0.12 4.06
C ILE A 14 3.71 0.07 2.56
N LEU A 15 3.83 -1.13 1.99
CA LEU A 15 3.37 -1.41 0.64
C LEU A 15 1.91 -1.86 0.72
N ALA A 16 1.04 -1.17 0.01
CA ALA A 16 -0.39 -1.51 -0.07
C ALA A 16 -0.68 -2.07 -1.46
N ILE A 17 -1.05 -3.33 -1.52
CA ILE A 17 -1.33 -4.03 -2.77
C ILE A 17 -2.84 -4.15 -2.91
N GLY A 18 -3.42 -3.42 -3.87
CA GLY A 18 -4.85 -3.43 -4.09
C GLY A 18 -5.31 -4.68 -4.81
N ARG A 19 -6.52 -5.08 -4.52
CA ARG A 19 -7.23 -6.14 -5.26
C ARG A 19 -8.71 -5.80 -5.31
N PRO A 20 -9.36 -5.94 -6.48
CA PRO A 20 -10.81 -5.78 -6.54
C PRO A 20 -11.51 -6.83 -5.69
N THR A 21 -12.57 -6.43 -5.00
CA THR A 21 -13.46 -7.36 -4.31
C THR A 21 -14.41 -8.01 -5.32
N ALA A 22 -15.22 -8.97 -4.87
CA ALA A 22 -16.24 -9.57 -5.72
C ALA A 22 -17.21 -8.52 -6.28
N ALA A 23 -17.50 -7.46 -5.52
CA ALA A 23 -18.34 -6.34 -5.94
C ALA A 23 -17.60 -5.36 -6.84
N GLY A 24 -16.27 -5.42 -6.91
CA GLY A 24 -15.42 -4.50 -7.66
C GLY A 24 -15.33 -4.84 -9.14
N THR A 25 -16.46 -4.92 -9.79
CA THR A 25 -16.51 -5.12 -11.25
C THR A 25 -15.95 -3.91 -11.98
N PRO A 26 -15.49 -4.06 -13.24
CA PRO A 26 -14.99 -2.92 -14.01
C PRO A 26 -16.00 -1.77 -14.10
N GLU A 27 -17.29 -2.09 -14.25
CA GLU A 27 -18.35 -1.08 -14.34
C GLU A 27 -18.54 -0.34 -13.01
N ALA A 28 -18.56 -1.07 -11.89
CA ALA A 28 -18.73 -0.48 -10.57
C ALA A 28 -17.54 0.42 -10.22
N VAL A 29 -16.33 -0.05 -10.49
CA VAL A 29 -15.09 0.72 -10.25
C VAL A 29 -15.06 1.98 -11.11
N ALA A 30 -15.47 1.89 -12.37
CA ALA A 30 -15.45 3.04 -13.29
C ALA A 30 -16.31 4.20 -12.77
N LYS A 31 -17.43 3.92 -12.10
CA LYS A 31 -18.33 4.95 -11.56
C LYS A 31 -17.69 5.73 -10.41
N VAL A 32 -16.83 5.09 -9.62
CA VAL A 32 -16.20 5.68 -8.44
C VAL A 32 -14.82 6.26 -8.76
N ARG A 33 -14.22 5.83 -9.88
CA ARG A 33 -12.85 6.20 -10.26
C ARG A 33 -12.56 7.71 -10.21
N PRO A 34 -13.41 8.61 -10.71
CA PRO A 34 -13.09 10.03 -10.63
C PRO A 34 -12.89 10.55 -9.20
N LEU A 35 -13.68 10.06 -8.26
CA LEU A 35 -13.54 10.41 -6.84
C LEU A 35 -12.29 9.77 -6.24
N GLU A 36 -12.01 8.54 -6.61
CA GLU A 36 -10.84 7.80 -6.14
C GLU A 36 -9.55 8.50 -6.56
N VAL A 37 -9.45 8.88 -7.84
CA VAL A 37 -8.27 9.58 -8.36
C VAL A 37 -8.02 10.88 -7.60
N ARG A 38 -9.06 11.66 -7.34
CA ARG A 38 -8.93 12.91 -6.56
C ARG A 38 -8.44 12.64 -5.14
N ALA A 39 -8.99 11.63 -4.48
CA ALA A 39 -8.60 11.30 -3.11
C ALA A 39 -7.15 10.82 -3.04
N THR A 40 -6.72 9.99 -3.99
CA THR A 40 -5.32 9.52 -4.04
C THR A 40 -4.35 10.65 -4.35
N VAL A 41 -4.70 11.57 -5.25
CA VAL A 41 -3.87 12.75 -5.53
C VAL A 41 -3.70 13.59 -4.26
N ARG A 42 -4.78 13.81 -3.50
CA ARG A 42 -4.68 14.56 -2.23
C ARG A 42 -3.74 13.88 -1.25
N LEU A 43 -3.82 12.57 -1.11
CA LEU A 43 -2.93 11.82 -0.23
C LEU A 43 -1.48 11.87 -0.70
N HIS A 44 -1.25 11.85 -2.01
CA HIS A 44 0.10 12.00 -2.58
C HIS A 44 0.67 13.39 -2.28
N LEU A 45 -0.11 14.44 -2.51
CA LEU A 45 0.32 15.81 -2.24
C LEU A 45 0.52 16.08 -0.75
N ALA A 46 -0.19 15.36 0.10
CA ALA A 46 0.00 15.42 1.56
C ALA A 46 1.19 14.60 2.05
N GLY A 47 1.90 13.91 1.16
CA GLY A 47 3.05 13.08 1.51
C GLY A 47 2.71 11.70 2.08
N VAL A 48 1.44 11.32 2.11
CA VAL A 48 1.00 10.03 2.63
C VAL A 48 1.29 8.91 1.64
N ILE A 49 0.96 9.13 0.37
CA ILE A 49 1.33 8.21 -0.72
C ILE A 49 2.64 8.73 -1.32
N GLU A 50 3.69 7.95 -1.14
CA GLU A 50 5.01 8.32 -1.68
C GLU A 50 5.14 7.92 -3.13
N GLN A 51 4.74 6.69 -3.47
CA GLN A 51 4.76 6.15 -4.82
C GLN A 51 3.47 5.40 -5.08
N TRP A 52 3.07 5.35 -6.34
CA TRP A 52 1.88 4.65 -6.78
C TRP A 52 2.11 4.00 -8.13
N TRP A 53 1.51 2.83 -8.30
CA TRP A 53 1.66 2.00 -9.49
C TRP A 53 0.33 1.35 -9.82
N PHE A 54 0.18 0.87 -11.03
CA PHE A 54 -0.99 0.09 -11.44
C PHE A 54 -0.56 -1.32 -11.80
N GLN A 55 -1.22 -2.30 -11.22
CA GLN A 55 -0.97 -3.70 -11.56
C GLN A 55 -1.66 -4.00 -12.89
N ILE A 56 -0.88 -4.26 -13.94
CA ILE A 56 -1.42 -4.46 -15.28
C ILE A 56 -2.37 -5.67 -15.31
N ASP A 57 -1.97 -6.78 -14.70
CA ASP A 57 -2.73 -8.02 -14.78
C ASP A 57 -3.91 -8.06 -13.80
N ASN A 58 -3.72 -7.52 -12.60
CA ASN A 58 -4.76 -7.53 -11.57
C ASN A 58 -5.66 -6.30 -11.59
N ARG A 59 -5.30 -5.30 -12.40
CA ARG A 59 -6.08 -4.07 -12.61
C ARG A 59 -6.43 -3.35 -11.30
N ALA A 60 -5.44 -3.19 -10.45
CA ALA A 60 -5.61 -2.56 -9.15
C ALA A 60 -4.37 -1.75 -8.78
N PRO A 61 -4.49 -0.72 -7.93
CA PRO A 61 -3.36 0.12 -7.57
C PRO A 61 -2.41 -0.58 -6.59
N VAL A 62 -1.16 -0.12 -6.60
CA VAL A 62 -0.18 -0.42 -5.56
C VAL A 62 0.33 0.92 -5.06
N PHE A 63 0.33 1.11 -3.75
CA PHE A 63 0.83 2.32 -3.11
C PHE A 63 2.00 2.01 -2.19
N VAL A 64 2.96 2.93 -2.14
CA VAL A 64 3.95 2.95 -1.06
C VAL A 64 3.54 4.08 -0.13
N LEU A 65 3.24 3.74 1.13
CA LEU A 65 2.73 4.67 2.12
C LEU A 65 3.83 5.09 3.09
N ASN A 66 3.87 6.38 3.40
CA ASN A 66 4.79 6.97 4.39
C ASN A 66 4.22 6.85 5.79
N THR A 67 3.93 5.64 6.23
CA THR A 67 3.52 5.34 7.59
C THR A 67 4.04 3.96 7.96
N THR A 68 4.21 3.72 9.24
CA THR A 68 4.63 2.43 9.77
C THR A 68 3.51 1.75 10.57
N ASP A 69 2.41 2.46 10.77
CA ASP A 69 1.25 1.99 11.54
C ASP A 69 0.27 1.29 10.60
N VAL A 70 0.22 -0.04 10.69
CA VAL A 70 -0.64 -0.87 9.84
C VAL A 70 -2.12 -0.54 10.03
N ALA A 71 -2.55 -0.31 11.27
CA ALA A 71 -3.95 0.01 11.55
C ALA A 71 -4.35 1.33 10.90
N LYS A 72 -3.47 2.33 11.00
CA LYS A 72 -3.70 3.64 10.38
C LYS A 72 -3.72 3.55 8.85
N ALA A 73 -2.80 2.77 8.28
CA ALA A 73 -2.76 2.55 6.84
C ALA A 73 -4.07 1.91 6.36
N HIS A 74 -4.56 0.92 7.10
CA HIS A 74 -5.80 0.24 6.78
C HIS A 74 -6.98 1.21 6.80
N GLU A 75 -7.09 2.04 7.83
CA GLU A 75 -8.11 3.09 7.92
C GLU A 75 -8.07 4.04 6.73
N LEU A 76 -6.88 4.52 6.38
CA LEU A 76 -6.71 5.44 5.25
C LEU A 76 -7.21 4.84 3.94
N LEU A 77 -6.89 3.58 3.69
CA LEU A 77 -7.27 2.89 2.47
C LEU A 77 -8.76 2.54 2.43
N GLU A 78 -9.32 2.15 3.57
CA GLU A 78 -10.77 1.89 3.68
C GLU A 78 -11.58 3.17 3.53
N ASP A 79 -11.00 4.31 3.84
CA ASP A 79 -11.65 5.62 3.74
C ASP A 79 -11.60 6.18 2.31
N LEU A 80 -10.80 5.60 1.41
CA LEU A 80 -10.81 5.95 0.00
C LEU A 80 -12.16 5.58 -0.63
N PRO A 81 -12.62 6.32 -1.65
CA PRO A 81 -13.94 6.06 -2.24
C PRO A 81 -14.17 4.62 -2.67
N LEU A 82 -13.17 3.95 -3.28
CA LEU A 82 -13.30 2.54 -3.65
C LEU A 82 -13.37 1.62 -2.43
N GLY A 83 -12.63 1.96 -1.38
CA GLY A 83 -12.68 1.22 -0.11
C GLY A 83 -14.03 1.36 0.57
N LYS A 84 -14.53 2.58 0.67
CA LYS A 84 -15.85 2.87 1.25
C LYS A 84 -16.98 2.16 0.52
N ALA A 85 -16.88 2.09 -0.79
CA ALA A 85 -17.86 1.41 -1.63
C ALA A 85 -17.74 -0.12 -1.56
N GLY A 86 -16.71 -0.65 -0.88
CA GLY A 86 -16.50 -2.09 -0.80
C GLY A 86 -16.01 -2.73 -2.10
N LEU A 87 -15.46 -1.94 -3.01
CA LEU A 87 -15.06 -2.39 -4.34
C LEU A 87 -13.59 -2.79 -4.43
N MET A 88 -12.77 -2.32 -3.49
CA MET A 88 -11.32 -2.55 -3.48
C MET A 88 -10.88 -2.90 -2.06
N ALA A 89 -10.01 -3.88 -1.93
CA ALA A 89 -9.34 -4.23 -0.69
C ALA A 89 -7.84 -4.14 -0.87
N PHE A 90 -7.08 -4.04 0.22
CA PHE A 90 -5.63 -3.92 0.16
C PHE A 90 -4.98 -4.92 1.10
N ASP A 91 -3.95 -5.58 0.61
CA ASP A 91 -3.04 -6.37 1.43
C ASP A 91 -1.85 -5.48 1.78
N LEU A 92 -1.48 -5.44 3.05
CA LEU A 92 -0.45 -4.54 3.55
C LEU A 92 0.82 -5.31 3.89
N VAL A 93 1.95 -4.80 3.40
CA VAL A 93 3.27 -5.38 3.65
C VAL A 93 4.15 -4.30 4.28
N ARG A 94 4.65 -4.57 5.48
CA ARG A 94 5.60 -3.65 6.12
C ARG A 94 6.95 -3.77 5.43
N LEU A 95 7.53 -2.63 5.11
CA LEU A 95 8.85 -2.56 4.46
C LEU A 95 9.84 -1.85 5.38
N GLY A 96 11.06 -2.31 5.33
CA GLY A 96 12.20 -1.68 6.00
C GLY A 96 13.43 -1.80 5.13
N PRO A 97 14.58 -1.30 5.61
CA PRO A 97 15.85 -1.50 4.91
C PRO A 97 16.11 -2.99 4.71
N LEU A 98 16.81 -3.34 3.65
CA LEU A 98 17.13 -4.73 3.35
C LEU A 98 18.05 -5.28 4.44
N ARG A 99 17.54 -6.16 5.31
CA ARG A 99 18.27 -6.65 6.50
C ARG A 99 19.67 -7.21 6.19
N PRO A 100 19.84 -8.02 5.13
CA PRO A 100 21.17 -8.55 4.82
C PRO A 100 22.24 -7.48 4.58
N LEU A 101 21.86 -6.25 4.18
CA LEU A 101 22.82 -5.16 3.98
C LEU A 101 23.51 -4.73 5.28
N ALA A 102 22.85 -4.90 6.41
CA ALA A 102 23.41 -4.55 7.72
C ALA A 102 24.67 -5.36 8.04
N VAL A 103 24.80 -6.56 7.49
CA VAL A 103 25.96 -7.42 7.67
C VAL A 103 27.24 -6.78 7.11
N LEU A 104 27.11 -5.90 6.11
CA LEU A 104 28.25 -5.22 5.51
C LEU A 104 28.91 -4.20 6.44
N LEU A 105 28.25 -3.81 7.52
CA LEU A 105 28.75 -2.81 8.46
C LEU A 105 29.41 -3.41 9.70
N ASP A 106 29.42 -4.72 9.81
CA ASP A 106 30.04 -5.41 10.95
C ASP A 106 31.55 -5.59 10.78
#